data_8dc213de9bb324440c6f5d253c3c4d32
#
_entry.id   8dc213de9bb324440c6f5d253c3c4d32
#
_cell.length_a   1.000
_cell.length_b   1.000
_cell.length_c   1.000
_cell.angle_alpha   90.00
_cell.angle_beta   90.00
_cell.angle_gamma   90.00
#
_symmetry.space_group_name_H-M   'P 1'
#
loop_
_entity.id
_entity.type
_entity.pdbx_description
1 polymer ?
#
loop_
_entity_poly.entity_id
_entity_poly.type
_entity_poly.pdbx_seq_one_letter_code
_entity_poly.pdbx_strand_id
1 'polypeptide(L)' 'MATVQILYWQDVPSLVRAPDGSKRQLSDWLQQEIDRRAMEQGLVGSDAYLEHWHWENAEGTLDEVAEALEHEFVR' A
#
# COMPACT_ATOMS: atom_id res chain seq x y z
N MET A 1 -1.35 -21.79 -6.04
CA MET A 1 -1.98 -20.47 -5.86
C MET A 1 -0.94 -19.47 -5.42
N ALA A 2 -0.95 -18.31 -6.01
CA ALA A 2 0.00 -17.27 -5.65
C ALA A 2 -0.57 -16.41 -4.52
N THR A 3 0.24 -16.13 -3.52
CA THR A 3 -0.12 -15.23 -2.45
C THR A 3 0.92 -14.14 -2.38
N VAL A 4 0.47 -12.90 -2.32
CA VAL A 4 1.34 -11.74 -2.21
C VAL A 4 1.00 -10.97 -0.94
N GLN A 5 1.85 -10.04 -0.55
CA GLN A 5 1.61 -9.18 0.59
C GLN A 5 1.50 -7.74 0.14
N ILE A 6 0.55 -7.02 0.71
CA ILE A 6 0.32 -5.61 0.40
C ILE A 6 0.69 -4.78 1.62
N LEU A 7 1.50 -3.76 1.40
CA LEU A 7 1.83 -2.81 2.46
C LEU A 7 0.79 -1.68 2.44
N TYR A 8 0.05 -1.56 3.54
CA TYR A 8 -0.96 -0.51 3.72
C TYR A 8 -0.49 0.51 4.73
N TRP A 9 -0.88 1.75 4.49
CA TRP A 9 -0.84 2.79 5.51
C TRP A 9 -2.28 3.19 5.77
N GLN A 10 -2.81 2.80 6.94
CA GLN A 10 -4.24 2.86 7.23
C GLN A 10 -4.99 2.06 6.14
N ASP A 11 -5.78 2.70 5.30
CA ASP A 11 -6.54 2.04 4.25
C ASP A 11 -5.92 2.19 2.87
N VAL A 12 -4.77 2.84 2.75
CA VAL A 12 -4.17 3.18 1.46
C VAL A 12 -3.02 2.22 1.15
N PRO A 13 -3.09 1.46 0.05
CA PRO A 13 -1.99 0.57 -0.32
C PRO A 13 -0.81 1.36 -0.89
N SER A 14 0.40 0.91 -0.59
CA SER A 14 1.63 1.54 -1.04
C SER A 14 2.39 0.68 -2.03
N LEU A 15 2.59 -0.59 -1.71
CA LEU A 15 3.29 -1.51 -2.60
C LEU A 15 2.82 -2.94 -2.37
N VAL A 16 3.13 -3.79 -3.33
CA VAL A 16 2.84 -5.23 -3.27
C VAL A 16 4.15 -5.97 -3.40
N ARG A 17 4.34 -7.02 -2.63
CA ARG A 17 5.52 -7.86 -2.76
C ARG A 17 5.13 -9.34 -2.83
N ALA A 18 5.93 -10.10 -3.58
CA ALA A 18 5.75 -11.53 -3.73
C ALA A 18 6.74 -12.29 -2.83
N PRO A 19 6.45 -13.58 -2.53
CA PRO A 19 7.34 -14.39 -1.67
C PRO A 19 8.74 -14.57 -2.24
N ASP A 20 8.91 -14.45 -3.56
CA ASP A 20 10.21 -14.60 -4.20
C ASP A 20 11.10 -13.36 -4.09
N GLY A 21 10.61 -12.31 -3.44
CA GLY A 21 11.33 -11.06 -3.29
C GLY A 21 10.99 -9.99 -4.30
N SER A 22 10.17 -10.33 -5.30
CA SER A 22 9.71 -9.34 -6.29
C SER A 22 8.78 -8.33 -5.63
N LYS A 23 8.87 -7.08 -6.07
CA LYS A 23 8.06 -5.98 -5.55
C LYS A 23 7.49 -5.17 -6.69
N ARG A 24 6.31 -4.62 -6.48
CA ARG A 24 5.72 -3.67 -7.41
C ARG A 24 5.17 -2.49 -6.63
N GLN A 25 5.71 -1.31 -6.90
CA GLN A 25 5.23 -0.08 -6.29
C GLN A 25 3.98 0.39 -7.01
N LEU A 26 2.99 0.83 -6.26
CA LEU A 26 1.75 1.34 -6.84
C LEU A 26 1.95 2.76 -7.34
N SER A 27 0.89 3.31 -7.97
CA SER A 27 0.96 4.64 -8.58
C SER A 27 1.40 5.72 -7.58
N ASP A 28 2.12 6.72 -8.09
CA ASP A 28 2.62 7.81 -7.25
C ASP A 28 1.51 8.55 -6.52
N TRP A 29 0.35 8.66 -7.14
CA TRP A 29 -0.76 9.37 -6.51
C TRP A 29 -1.24 8.69 -5.22
N LEU A 30 -1.07 7.37 -5.10
CA LEU A 30 -1.38 6.65 -3.86
C LEU A 30 -0.40 7.03 -2.76
N GLN A 31 0.87 7.18 -3.10
CA GLN A 31 1.86 7.63 -2.13
C GLN A 31 1.56 9.06 -1.68
N GLN A 32 1.17 9.91 -2.61
CA GLN A 32 0.76 11.28 -2.29
C GLN A 32 -0.46 11.30 -1.38
N GLU A 33 -1.39 10.39 -1.59
CA GLU A 33 -2.57 10.28 -0.73
C GLU A 33 -2.19 9.91 0.70
N ILE A 34 -1.21 9.01 0.86
CA ILE A 34 -0.70 8.66 2.20
C ILE A 34 -0.09 9.90 2.86
N ASP A 35 0.74 10.62 2.15
CA ASP A 35 1.38 11.83 2.68
C ASP A 35 0.34 12.87 3.08
N ARG A 36 -0.67 13.08 2.23
CA ARG A 36 -1.73 14.04 2.50
C ARG A 36 -2.52 13.67 3.76
N ARG A 37 -2.89 12.40 3.89
CA ARG A 37 -3.62 11.93 5.07
C ARG A 37 -2.81 12.07 6.33
N ALA A 38 -1.51 11.76 6.27
CA ALA A 38 -0.62 11.89 7.41
C ALA A 38 -0.52 13.35 7.85
N MET A 39 -0.43 14.28 6.90
CA MET A 39 -0.39 15.71 7.20
C MET A 39 -1.70 16.20 7.82
N GLU A 40 -2.84 15.78 7.27
CA GLU A 40 -4.14 16.17 7.78
C GLU A 40 -4.38 15.69 9.21
N GLN A 41 -3.84 14.51 9.54
CA GLN A 41 -4.00 13.93 10.87
C GLN A 41 -2.90 14.36 11.84
N GLY A 42 -1.93 15.14 11.37
CA GLY A 42 -0.83 15.59 12.19
C GLY A 42 0.14 14.51 12.59
N LEU A 43 0.25 13.45 11.79
CA LEU A 43 1.07 12.28 12.10
C LEU A 43 2.50 12.37 11.55
N VAL A 44 2.76 13.32 10.65
CA VAL A 44 4.08 13.46 10.05
C VAL A 44 5.12 13.73 11.13
N GLY A 45 6.18 12.90 11.16
CA GLY A 45 7.25 13.04 12.14
C GLY A 45 6.94 12.44 13.51
N SER A 46 5.80 11.76 13.66
CA SER A 46 5.44 11.11 14.93
C SER A 46 5.56 9.60 14.82
N ASP A 47 5.62 8.92 15.97
CA ASP A 47 5.66 7.46 16.01
C ASP A 47 4.36 6.86 15.46
N ALA A 48 3.25 7.57 15.62
CA ALA A 48 1.96 7.12 15.13
C ALA A 48 1.96 6.93 13.60
N TYR A 49 2.72 7.73 12.87
CA TYR A 49 2.86 7.55 11.43
C TYR A 49 3.39 6.16 11.10
N LEU A 50 4.41 5.70 11.84
CA LEU A 50 5.02 4.38 11.62
C LEU A 50 4.12 3.24 12.06
N GLU A 51 3.28 3.46 13.07
CA GLU A 51 2.39 2.44 13.59
C GLU A 51 1.27 2.08 12.64
N HIS A 52 0.93 2.95 11.70
CA HIS A 52 -0.14 2.70 10.74
C HIS A 52 0.29 1.84 9.55
N TRP A 53 1.59 1.56 9.40
CA TRP A 53 2.08 0.67 8.36
C TRP A 53 1.83 -0.78 8.76
N HIS A 54 1.18 -1.54 7.88
CA HIS A 54 0.95 -2.96 8.14
C HIS A 54 0.91 -3.74 6.83
N TRP A 55 1.18 -5.04 6.92
CA TRP A 55 1.14 -5.96 5.79
C TRP A 55 -0.13 -6.78 5.84
N GLU A 56 -0.76 -6.98 4.69
CA GLU A 56 -1.89 -7.87 4.55
C GLU A 56 -1.65 -8.84 3.41
N ASN A 57 -2.16 -10.06 3.55
CA ASN A 57 -2.04 -11.08 2.52
C ASN A 57 -3.14 -10.93 1.48
N ALA A 58 -2.82 -11.23 0.22
CA ALA A 58 -3.79 -11.22 -0.86
C ALA A 58 -3.48 -12.36 -1.83
N GLU A 59 -4.50 -12.94 -2.42
CA GLU A 59 -4.33 -13.98 -3.42
C GLU A 59 -4.25 -13.38 -4.81
N GLY A 60 -3.33 -13.90 -5.62
CA GLY A 60 -3.14 -13.48 -6.98
C GLY A 60 -1.68 -13.21 -7.29
N THR A 61 -1.39 -12.87 -8.53
CA THR A 61 -0.05 -12.48 -8.92
C THR A 61 0.21 -11.03 -8.52
N LEU A 62 1.48 -10.66 -8.51
CA LEU A 62 1.90 -9.31 -8.18
C LEU A 62 1.17 -8.28 -9.05
N ASP A 63 1.12 -8.50 -10.36
CA ASP A 63 0.48 -7.58 -11.28
C ASP A 63 -1.03 -7.52 -11.11
N GLU A 64 -1.67 -8.67 -10.94
CA GLU A 64 -3.12 -8.73 -10.75
C GLU A 64 -3.56 -7.95 -9.51
N VAL A 65 -2.87 -8.17 -8.41
CA VAL A 65 -3.21 -7.51 -7.15
C VAL A 65 -2.93 -6.02 -7.24
N ALA A 66 -1.80 -5.63 -7.83
CA ALA A 66 -1.47 -4.21 -7.99
C ALA A 66 -2.51 -3.49 -8.84
N GLU A 67 -2.92 -4.09 -9.96
CA GLU A 67 -3.93 -3.49 -10.82
C GLU A 67 -5.29 -3.36 -10.15
N ALA A 68 -5.68 -4.39 -9.39
CA ALA A 68 -6.95 -4.35 -8.67
C ALA A 68 -6.95 -3.23 -7.62
N LEU A 69 -5.85 -3.05 -6.91
CA LEU A 69 -5.73 -1.99 -5.91
C LEU A 69 -5.79 -0.60 -6.55
N GLU A 70 -5.12 -0.42 -7.67
CA GLU A 70 -5.15 0.86 -8.37
C GLU A 70 -6.55 1.19 -8.87
N HIS A 71 -7.32 0.19 -9.28
CA HIS A 71 -8.72 0.37 -9.70
C HIS A 71 -9.61 0.77 -8.54
N GLU A 72 -9.41 0.18 -7.37
CA GLU A 72 -10.22 0.48 -6.19
C GLU A 72 -10.02 1.92 -5.71
N PHE A 73 -8.84 2.47 -5.94
CA PHE A 73 -8.49 3.82 -5.49
C PHE A 73 -8.45 4.82 -6.64
N VAL A 74 -9.25 4.61 -7.68
CA VAL A 74 -9.36 5.56 -8.79
C VAL A 74 -10.03 6.84 -8.28
N ARG A 75 -9.48 7.97 -8.70
CA ARG A 75 -10.01 9.29 -8.35
C ARG A 75 -11.21 9.66 -9.21
#